data_6e8db5d9c2c583be50ef33a6e51f6b50
#
_entry.id   6e8db5d9c2c583be50ef33a6e51f6b50
#
_cell.length_a   1.000
_cell.length_b   1.000
_cell.length_c   1.000
_cell.angle_alpha   90.00
_cell.angle_beta   90.00
_cell.angle_gamma   90.00
#
_symmetry.space_group_name_H-M   'P 1'
#
loop_
_entity.id
_entity.type
_entity.pdbx_description
1 polymer ?
#
loop_
_entity_poly.entity_id
_entity_poly.type
_entity_poly.pdbx_seq_one_letter_code
_entity_poly.pdbx_strand_id
1 'polypeptide(L)'
;TRELCSRTWQETWEQDGEYYTQRLDFYENRTGTDIIRIEHRNGYVTEDRYNFEWRWDNSAQTCIRMVYGPSDISYFENVWLAGNFLKGTLDGVNVNFTGIR
;
A
#
# COMPACT_ATOMS: atom_id res chain seq x y z
N THR A 1 8.55 -8.04 -9.58
CA THR A 1 9.14 -7.83 -8.23
C THR A 1 10.03 -6.59 -8.20
N ARG A 2 10.92 -6.47 -9.17
CA ARG A 2 11.84 -5.31 -9.21
C ARG A 2 11.09 -3.99 -9.29
N GLU A 3 10.07 -3.90 -10.15
CA GLU A 3 9.29 -2.67 -10.30
C GLU A 3 8.51 -2.35 -9.03
N LEU A 4 7.92 -3.36 -8.41
CA LEU A 4 7.18 -3.19 -7.16
C LEU A 4 8.09 -2.62 -6.07
N CYS A 5 9.32 -3.10 -5.98
CA CYS A 5 10.27 -2.72 -4.95
C CYS A 5 11.06 -1.45 -5.28
N SER A 6 10.90 -0.89 -6.47
CA SER A 6 11.72 0.22 -6.93
C SER A 6 11.20 1.59 -6.50
N ARG A 7 9.97 1.67 -6.01
CA ARG A 7 9.32 2.95 -5.74
C ARG A 7 8.57 2.90 -4.41
N THR A 8 8.34 4.08 -3.84
CA THR A 8 7.34 4.27 -2.81
C THR A 8 6.02 4.55 -3.51
N TRP A 9 4.98 3.82 -3.14
CA TRP A 9 3.67 3.91 -3.76
C TRP A 9 2.75 4.72 -2.86
N GLN A 10 2.13 5.76 -3.40
CA GLN A 10 1.32 6.70 -2.64
C GLN A 10 -0.07 6.87 -3.22
N GLU A 11 -1.05 6.88 -2.34
CA GLU A 11 -2.42 7.25 -2.67
C GLU A 11 -2.91 8.28 -1.67
N THR A 12 -3.67 9.27 -2.14
CA THR A 12 -4.26 10.28 -1.29
C THR A 12 -5.76 10.35 -1.55
N TRP A 13 -6.52 10.65 -0.50
CA TRP A 13 -7.96 10.85 -0.64
C TRP A 13 -8.47 11.72 0.49
N GLU A 14 -9.68 12.24 0.31
CA GLU A 14 -10.33 13.07 1.29
C GLU A 14 -11.62 12.38 1.72
N GLN A 15 -11.89 12.38 3.01
CA GLN A 15 -13.09 11.75 3.57
C GLN A 15 -13.48 12.47 4.84
N ASP A 16 -14.75 12.92 4.93
CA ASP A 16 -15.32 13.57 6.10
C ASP A 16 -14.50 14.78 6.57
N GLY A 17 -13.93 15.51 5.62
CA GLY A 17 -13.13 16.71 5.91
C GLY A 17 -11.72 16.42 6.38
N GLU A 18 -11.30 15.17 6.30
CA GLU A 18 -9.93 14.77 6.65
C GLU A 18 -9.18 14.34 5.40
N TYR A 19 -7.90 14.64 5.36
CA TYR A 19 -7.05 14.33 4.22
C TYR A 19 -6.10 13.18 4.56
N TYR A 20 -6.19 12.11 3.78
CA TYR A 20 -5.42 10.88 4.02
C TYR A 20 -4.32 10.74 2.98
N THR A 21 -3.16 10.31 3.44
CA THR A 21 -2.06 9.89 2.58
C THR A 21 -1.61 8.51 3.04
N GLN A 22 -1.59 7.55 2.12
CA GLN A 22 -1.06 6.22 2.39
C GLN A 22 0.14 5.97 1.50
N ARG A 23 1.22 5.46 2.10
CA ARG A 23 2.44 5.10 1.39
C ARG A 23 2.79 3.66 1.68
N LEU A 24 3.06 2.91 0.60
CA LEU A 24 3.50 1.53 0.69
C LEU A 24 4.89 1.42 0.09
N ASP A 25 5.79 0.80 0.85
CA ASP A 25 7.12 0.41 0.36
C ASP A 25 7.22 -1.10 0.44
N PHE A 26 7.63 -1.71 -0.67
CA PHE A 26 7.89 -3.15 -0.74
C PHE A 26 9.39 -3.32 -0.94
N TYR A 27 10.02 -4.12 -0.09
CA TYR A 27 11.46 -4.36 -0.16
C TYR A 27 11.74 -5.75 -0.71
N GLU A 28 12.87 -5.91 -1.38
CA GLU A 28 13.20 -7.18 -2.02
C GLU A 28 13.46 -8.31 -1.02
N ASN A 29 13.74 -7.97 0.23
CA ASN A 29 13.87 -8.95 1.31
C ASN A 29 12.51 -9.46 1.82
N ARG A 30 11.41 -9.12 1.14
CA ARG A 30 10.05 -9.54 1.45
C ARG A 30 9.47 -8.89 2.71
N THR A 31 10.00 -7.77 3.12
CA THR A 31 9.37 -6.93 4.12
C THR A 31 8.82 -5.67 3.46
N GLY A 32 8.04 -4.90 4.19
CA GLY A 32 7.52 -3.65 3.70
C GLY A 32 7.04 -2.75 4.82
N THR A 33 6.68 -1.52 4.46
CA THR A 33 6.11 -0.56 5.39
C THR A 33 4.86 0.07 4.80
N ASP A 34 3.91 0.36 5.69
CA ASP A 34 2.63 0.98 5.35
C ASP A 34 2.48 2.17 6.29
N ILE A 35 2.51 3.38 5.75
CA ILE A 35 2.43 4.60 6.52
C ILE A 35 1.12 5.30 6.16
N ILE A 36 0.31 5.60 7.17
CA ILE A 36 -0.94 6.34 6.99
C ILE A 36 -0.83 7.65 7.75
N ARG A 37 -0.92 8.74 6.99
CA ARG A 37 -0.88 10.09 7.53
C ARG A 37 -2.26 10.70 7.34
N ILE A 38 -2.79 11.29 8.42
CA ILE A 38 -4.11 11.93 8.40
C ILE A 38 -3.96 13.38 8.84
N GLU A 39 -4.39 14.30 7.97
CA GLU A 39 -4.52 15.71 8.34
C GLU A 39 -5.97 15.91 8.76
N HIS A 40 -6.17 16.04 10.06
CA HIS A 40 -7.50 16.13 10.63
C HIS A 40 -8.12 17.50 10.39
N ARG A 41 -9.45 17.55 10.45
CA ARG A 41 -10.23 18.74 10.19
C ARG A 41 -9.79 19.95 11.03
N ASN A 42 -9.33 19.69 12.26
CA ASN A 42 -8.89 20.75 13.20
C ASN A 42 -7.41 21.14 13.00
N GLY A 43 -6.76 20.64 11.95
CA GLY A 43 -5.36 20.92 11.67
C GLY A 43 -4.38 19.96 12.35
N TYR A 44 -4.89 19.05 13.16
CA TYR A 44 -4.08 18.04 13.84
C TYR A 44 -3.59 17.02 12.81
N VAL A 45 -2.36 16.57 12.94
CA VAL A 45 -1.79 15.56 12.02
C VAL A 45 -1.38 14.34 12.82
N THR A 46 -1.84 13.17 12.40
CA THR A 46 -1.40 11.90 12.97
C THR A 46 -0.72 11.08 11.88
N GLU A 47 0.22 10.25 12.28
CA GLU A 47 0.91 9.37 11.36
C GLU A 47 1.15 8.04 12.05
N ASP A 48 0.67 6.96 11.43
CA ASP A 48 0.84 5.60 11.93
C ASP A 48 1.68 4.82 10.94
N ARG A 49 2.57 4.00 11.47
CA ARG A 49 3.48 3.19 10.67
C ARG A 49 3.29 1.73 11.02
N TYR A 50 3.08 0.91 10.00
CA TYR A 50 2.91 -0.53 10.15
C TYR A 50 3.96 -1.24 9.33
N ASN A 51 4.53 -2.31 9.87
CA ASN A 51 5.46 -3.16 9.14
C ASN A 51 4.71 -4.40 8.72
N PHE A 52 5.07 -4.95 7.55
CA PHE A 52 4.47 -6.20 7.07
C PHE A 52 5.53 -7.04 6.38
N GLU A 53 5.19 -8.32 6.17
CA GLU A 53 5.92 -9.23 5.31
C GLU A 53 5.04 -9.51 4.12
N TRP A 54 5.63 -9.70 2.94
CA TRP A 54 4.84 -9.89 1.74
C TRP A 54 5.42 -10.96 0.84
N ARG A 55 4.56 -11.54 0.02
CA ARG A 55 4.96 -12.44 -1.05
C ARG A 55 3.90 -12.41 -2.14
N TRP A 56 4.30 -12.78 -3.34
CA TRP A 56 3.33 -13.05 -4.39
C TRP A 56 2.56 -14.31 -4.01
N ASP A 57 1.26 -14.26 -4.09
CA ASP A 57 0.40 -15.38 -3.70
C ASP A 57 0.04 -16.24 -4.91
N ASN A 58 0.49 -15.88 -6.10
CA ASN A 58 0.29 -16.67 -7.31
C ASN A 58 1.48 -16.47 -8.27
N SER A 59 1.65 -17.41 -9.19
CA SER A 59 2.75 -17.38 -10.14
C SER A 59 2.59 -16.27 -11.19
N ALA A 60 1.37 -15.81 -11.43
CA ALA A 60 1.11 -14.72 -12.37
C ALA A 60 1.49 -13.35 -11.81
N GLN A 61 1.81 -13.27 -10.52
CA GLN A 61 2.16 -12.04 -9.83
C GLN A 61 1.04 -10.98 -9.91
N THR A 62 -0.19 -11.43 -9.70
CA THR A 62 -1.36 -10.56 -9.67
C THR A 62 -2.01 -10.48 -8.29
N CYS A 63 -1.47 -11.19 -7.32
CA CYS A 63 -1.97 -11.17 -5.95
C CYS A 63 -0.80 -11.13 -4.99
N ILE A 64 -0.81 -10.16 -4.06
CA ILE A 64 0.21 -10.04 -3.01
C ILE A 64 -0.45 -10.34 -1.68
N ARG A 65 0.18 -11.25 -0.92
CA ARG A 65 -0.21 -11.53 0.45
C ARG A 65 0.66 -10.69 1.37
N MET A 66 0.02 -9.87 2.22
CA MET A 66 0.69 -8.94 3.12
C MET A 66 0.34 -9.32 4.55
N VAL A 67 1.34 -9.68 5.34
CA VAL A 67 1.14 -10.15 6.72
C VAL A 67 1.61 -9.07 7.68
N TYR A 68 0.69 -8.46 8.39
CA TYR A 68 0.96 -7.41 9.37
C TYR A 68 1.12 -8.00 10.78
N GLY A 69 0.56 -9.17 11.01
CA GLY A 69 0.64 -9.87 12.28
C GLY A 69 0.03 -11.26 12.16
N PRO A 70 0.01 -12.06 13.22
CA PRO A 70 -0.44 -13.47 13.14
C PRO A 70 -1.88 -13.64 12.64
N SER A 71 -2.75 -12.65 12.92
CA SER A 71 -4.16 -12.70 12.49
C SER A 71 -4.52 -11.54 11.59
N ASP A 72 -3.53 -10.77 11.13
CA ASP A 72 -3.75 -9.56 10.36
C ASP A 72 -3.10 -9.73 8.99
N ILE A 73 -3.84 -10.30 8.07
CA ILE A 73 -3.37 -10.60 6.72
C ILE A 73 -4.25 -9.85 5.73
N SER A 74 -3.61 -9.09 4.86
CA SER A 74 -4.27 -8.39 3.78
C SER A 74 -3.91 -9.03 2.45
N TYR A 75 -4.85 -8.98 1.51
CA TYR A 75 -4.62 -9.45 0.15
C TYR A 75 -4.80 -8.29 -0.83
N PHE A 76 -3.78 -8.08 -1.64
CA PHE A 76 -3.79 -7.10 -2.71
C PHE A 76 -3.98 -7.87 -4.00
N GLU A 77 -5.21 -7.85 -4.52
CA GLU A 77 -5.62 -8.67 -5.65
C GLU A 77 -5.70 -7.85 -6.92
N ASN A 78 -5.72 -8.53 -8.06
CA ASN A 78 -5.79 -7.89 -9.37
C ASN A 78 -4.71 -6.83 -9.53
N VAL A 79 -3.52 -7.13 -9.04
CA VAL A 79 -2.39 -6.21 -9.05
C VAL A 79 -1.96 -5.93 -10.48
N TRP A 80 -1.87 -4.65 -10.80
CA TRP A 80 -1.44 -4.20 -12.11
C TRP A 80 -0.39 -3.11 -11.94
N LEU A 81 0.80 -3.40 -12.44
CA LEU A 81 1.93 -2.49 -12.43
C LEU A 81 2.17 -2.04 -13.86
N ALA A 82 2.00 -0.76 -14.15
CA ALA A 82 2.25 -0.20 -15.46
C ALA A 82 2.73 1.23 -15.30
N GLY A 83 3.93 1.49 -15.83
CA GLY A 83 4.52 2.81 -15.72
C GLY A 83 4.69 3.21 -14.25
N ASN A 84 4.09 4.32 -13.89
CA ASN A 84 4.21 4.90 -12.55
C ASN A 84 3.00 4.59 -11.67
N PHE A 85 2.24 3.52 -11.99
CA PHE A 85 1.00 3.21 -11.27
C PHE A 85 1.00 1.78 -10.77
N LEU A 86 0.47 1.63 -9.57
CA LEU A 86 0.19 0.34 -8.94
C LEU A 86 -1.30 0.32 -8.60
N LYS A 87 -2.05 -0.52 -9.29
CA LYS A 87 -3.50 -0.61 -9.14
C LYS A 87 -3.92 -2.00 -8.71
N GLY A 88 -5.09 -2.10 -8.13
CA GLY A 88 -5.70 -3.37 -7.78
C GLY A 88 -6.78 -3.20 -6.74
N THR A 89 -7.05 -4.30 -6.05
CA THR A 89 -8.07 -4.36 -5.00
C THR A 89 -7.39 -4.77 -3.70
N LEU A 90 -7.33 -3.86 -2.75
CA LEU A 90 -6.71 -4.11 -1.45
C LEU A 90 -7.81 -4.33 -0.42
N ASP A 91 -7.92 -5.58 0.07
CA ASP A 91 -8.95 -6.00 1.00
C ASP A 91 -10.36 -5.59 0.54
N GLY A 92 -10.63 -5.79 -0.75
CA GLY A 92 -11.94 -5.51 -1.33
C GLY A 92 -12.16 -4.07 -1.76
N VAL A 93 -11.17 -3.18 -1.58
CA VAL A 93 -11.27 -1.77 -1.97
C VAL A 93 -10.37 -1.50 -3.16
N ASN A 94 -10.92 -0.89 -4.20
CA ASN A 94 -10.13 -0.51 -5.37
C ASN A 94 -9.16 0.62 -4.99
N VAL A 95 -7.89 0.44 -5.35
CA VAL A 95 -6.85 1.40 -5.05
C VAL A 95 -6.03 1.71 -6.30
N ASN A 96 -5.45 2.90 -6.31
CA ASN A 96 -4.60 3.35 -7.39
C ASN A 96 -3.47 4.18 -6.79
N PHE A 97 -2.32 3.54 -6.64
CA PHE A 97 -1.14 4.20 -6.09
C PHE A 97 -0.28 4.76 -7.21
N THR A 98 0.34 5.90 -6.93
CA THR A 98 1.31 6.52 -7.82
C THR A 98 2.71 6.35 -7.23
N GLY A 99 3.67 6.01 -8.06
CA GLY A 99 5.06 5.91 -7.64
C GLY A 99 5.66 7.30 -7.46
N ILE A 100 6.24 7.56 -6.29
CA ILE A 100 6.80 8.87 -5.96
C ILE A 100 8.31 8.86 -5.83
N ARG A 101 8.92 7.67 -5.91
CA ARG A 101 10.39 7.58 -5.85
C ARG A 101 10.89 6.40 -6.64
#